data_55b2019318805eed9a3e73e58bb657a1
#
_entry.id   55b2019318805eed9a3e73e58bb657a1
#
_cell.length_a   1.000
_cell.length_b   1.000
_cell.length_c   1.000
_cell.angle_alpha   90.00
_cell.angle_beta   90.00
_cell.angle_gamma   90.00
#
_symmetry.space_group_name_H-M   'P 1'
#
loop_
_entity.id
_entity.type
_entity.pdbx_description
1 polymer ?
#
loop_
_entity_poly.entity_id
_entity_poly.type
_entity_poly.pdbx_seq_one_letter_code
_entity_poly.pdbx_strand_id
1 'polypeptide(L)'
;MTQRFVLALAALIASCALHAAPAAQTPARIGTYYGAKATEYPAWFKQSFLVLRDDVKEAAQANKRVMLLFNQDNCPYCSALVERNLSQRDIESTMREQFDVIAMNIWGDREVVGLDGKSYTEKSYAAALKVQFTPSLMFLDERGEIVLRLNGYLPPARMKAALDWVAGRKENTVAFRDFVAEREKAAPGKSSGEMIPQPFFLKNASDLRRKGPRAKPLAVYFEQKDCPDCEVLHRRVIADPDVKRALAKFDNVRFDMWSREIITTPEGKRMAVRDWVRELGVNYAPGIVLFDPAGKEVIRWEASFRVFHTMGMFDYVSSRAYRKEPSFQRYLASLTEHIREQGRDVNIYRYADEPLAMPVRHD
;
A
#
# COMPACT_ATOMS: atom_id res chain seq x y z
N MET A 1 68.90 -80.93 -5.42
CA MET A 1 68.24 -80.32 -4.27
C MET A 1 68.76 -78.89 -4.10
N THR A 2 68.13 -77.91 -4.71
CA THR A 2 68.56 -76.47 -4.67
C THR A 2 67.35 -75.59 -4.45
N GLN A 3 67.34 -75.02 -3.27
CA GLN A 3 66.30 -74.09 -2.81
C GLN A 3 66.62 -72.67 -3.31
N ARG A 4 65.75 -72.07 -4.11
CA ARG A 4 65.88 -70.70 -4.57
C ARG A 4 65.08 -69.74 -3.64
N PHE A 5 65.77 -68.85 -2.98
CA PHE A 5 65.23 -67.75 -2.25
C PHE A 5 64.79 -66.67 -3.24
N VAL A 6 63.55 -66.25 -3.16
CA VAL A 6 63.02 -65.08 -3.86
C VAL A 6 62.85 -63.95 -2.81
N LEU A 7 63.63 -62.89 -2.92
CA LEU A 7 63.45 -61.64 -2.18
C LEU A 7 62.32 -60.82 -2.82
N ALA A 8 61.28 -60.61 -2.05
CA ALA A 8 60.22 -59.67 -2.42
C ALA A 8 60.55 -58.27 -1.87
N LEU A 9 60.77 -57.30 -2.78
CA LEU A 9 61.00 -55.90 -2.49
C LEU A 9 59.63 -55.18 -2.40
N ALA A 10 59.17 -54.81 -1.18
CA ALA A 10 57.96 -54.08 -0.96
C ALA A 10 58.22 -52.53 -1.11
N ALA A 11 57.76 -52.00 -2.18
CA ALA A 11 57.79 -50.51 -2.37
C ALA A 11 56.62 -49.88 -1.63
N LEU A 12 56.86 -49.09 -0.57
CA LEU A 12 55.91 -48.24 0.12
C LEU A 12 55.66 -46.97 -0.75
N ILE A 13 54.51 -46.90 -1.38
CA ILE A 13 53.99 -45.64 -2.00
C ILE A 13 53.32 -44.89 -0.92
N ALA A 14 53.94 -43.82 -0.40
CA ALA A 14 53.33 -42.84 0.48
C ALA A 14 52.40 -41.90 -0.33
N SER A 15 51.08 -42.16 -0.31
CA SER A 15 50.07 -41.27 -0.89
C SER A 15 49.91 -40.04 -0.01
N CYS A 16 50.52 -38.91 -0.38
CA CYS A 16 50.19 -37.61 0.17
C CYS A 16 48.79 -37.22 -0.31
N ALA A 17 47.76 -37.48 0.51
CA ALA A 17 46.45 -36.89 0.32
C ALA A 17 46.54 -35.39 0.62
N LEU A 18 46.59 -34.57 -0.42
CA LEU A 18 46.34 -33.11 -0.29
C LEU A 18 44.89 -32.94 0.20
N HIS A 19 44.74 -32.67 1.48
CA HIS A 19 43.47 -32.14 2.01
C HIS A 19 43.34 -30.71 1.52
N ALA A 20 42.54 -30.51 0.48
CA ALA A 20 42.09 -29.15 0.09
C ALA A 20 41.29 -28.60 1.28
N ALA A 21 41.81 -27.58 1.93
CA ALA A 21 41.07 -26.81 2.93
C ALA A 21 39.76 -26.32 2.30
N PRO A 22 38.60 -26.41 3.00
CA PRO A 22 37.36 -25.88 2.46
C PRO A 22 37.58 -24.40 2.20
N ALA A 23 37.32 -23.96 0.97
CA ALA A 23 37.38 -22.55 0.59
C ALA A 23 36.50 -21.79 1.57
N ALA A 24 37.06 -20.79 2.24
CA ALA A 24 36.34 -19.90 3.13
C ALA A 24 35.21 -19.28 2.30
N GLN A 25 33.96 -19.66 2.57
CA GLN A 25 32.79 -19.06 1.93
C GLN A 25 32.74 -17.60 2.38
N THR A 26 32.99 -16.68 1.46
CA THR A 26 32.76 -15.27 1.68
C THR A 26 31.33 -15.14 2.18
N PRO A 27 31.07 -14.46 3.33
CA PRO A 27 29.70 -14.31 3.81
C PRO A 27 28.86 -13.69 2.70
N ALA A 28 27.71 -14.30 2.42
CA ALA A 28 26.81 -13.82 1.38
C ALA A 28 26.45 -12.36 1.70
N ARG A 29 26.62 -11.46 0.74
CA ARG A 29 26.26 -10.04 0.92
C ARG A 29 24.77 -9.96 1.24
N ILE A 30 24.42 -9.30 2.33
CA ILE A 30 23.03 -8.90 2.62
C ILE A 30 22.75 -7.58 1.89
N GLY A 31 21.65 -7.51 1.16
CA GLY A 31 21.24 -6.29 0.47
C GLY A 31 20.92 -5.15 1.43
N THR A 32 21.09 -3.92 0.97
CA THR A 32 20.84 -2.69 1.74
C THR A 32 19.36 -2.29 1.64
N TYR A 33 18.83 -1.73 2.74
CA TYR A 33 17.48 -1.19 2.83
C TYR A 33 17.50 0.32 2.74
N TYR A 34 16.76 0.89 1.79
CA TYR A 34 16.67 2.32 1.52
C TYR A 34 15.24 2.81 1.59
N GLY A 35 15.08 4.12 1.79
CA GLY A 35 13.80 4.81 1.76
C GLY A 35 13.03 4.84 3.07
N ALA A 36 13.56 4.23 4.13
CA ALA A 36 13.05 4.41 5.50
C ALA A 36 13.21 5.86 5.94
N LYS A 37 12.18 6.43 6.57
CA LYS A 37 12.23 7.78 7.09
C LYS A 37 11.42 7.90 8.37
N ALA A 38 12.06 8.32 9.44
CA ALA A 38 11.39 8.63 10.70
C ALA A 38 10.44 9.82 10.50
N THR A 39 9.35 9.83 11.25
CA THR A 39 8.34 10.89 11.19
C THR A 39 8.14 11.47 12.57
N GLU A 40 8.35 12.78 12.68
CA GLU A 40 7.99 13.55 13.89
C GLU A 40 6.62 14.20 13.64
N TYR A 41 5.66 13.86 14.50
CA TYR A 41 4.31 14.42 14.41
C TYR A 41 4.23 15.76 15.14
N PRO A 42 3.42 16.71 14.64
CA PRO A 42 3.26 18.00 15.28
C PRO A 42 2.79 17.88 16.73
N ALA A 43 3.35 18.70 17.62
CA ALA A 43 3.01 18.71 19.05
C ALA A 43 1.54 19.07 19.33
N TRP A 44 0.83 19.68 18.36
CA TRP A 44 -0.59 20.01 18.48
C TRP A 44 -1.53 18.81 18.21
N PHE A 45 -1.00 17.63 17.84
CA PHE A 45 -1.80 16.42 17.79
C PHE A 45 -2.31 16.10 19.20
N LYS A 46 -3.57 15.69 19.29
CA LYS A 46 -4.20 15.40 20.57
C LYS A 46 -3.49 14.26 21.28
N GLN A 47 -3.02 14.56 22.51
CA GLN A 47 -2.54 13.55 23.43
C GLN A 47 -3.74 12.89 24.08
N SER A 48 -4.16 11.74 23.56
CA SER A 48 -5.33 11.00 24.01
C SER A 48 -4.93 9.84 24.90
N PHE A 49 -5.79 9.51 25.89
CA PHE A 49 -5.76 8.24 26.62
C PHE A 49 -6.34 7.08 25.81
N LEU A 50 -6.75 7.33 24.56
CA LEU A 50 -7.29 6.36 23.62
C LEU A 50 -8.61 5.69 24.08
N VAL A 51 -9.41 6.39 24.84
CA VAL A 51 -10.82 6.07 25.09
C VAL A 51 -11.64 6.78 24.01
N LEU A 52 -11.78 6.14 22.86
CA LEU A 52 -12.21 6.82 21.63
C LEU A 52 -13.62 7.43 21.69
N ARG A 53 -14.52 6.87 22.51
CA ARG A 53 -15.85 7.45 22.72
C ARG A 53 -15.77 8.80 23.47
N ASP A 54 -14.86 8.90 24.42
CA ASP A 54 -14.64 10.14 25.16
C ASP A 54 -13.98 11.18 24.25
N ASP A 55 -12.99 10.76 23.44
CA ASP A 55 -12.35 11.64 22.46
C ASP A 55 -13.37 12.22 21.45
N VAL A 56 -14.30 11.38 20.96
CA VAL A 56 -15.38 11.84 20.06
C VAL A 56 -16.30 12.84 20.76
N LYS A 57 -16.69 12.57 22.01
CA LYS A 57 -17.53 13.47 22.80
C LYS A 57 -16.86 14.82 23.07
N GLU A 58 -15.59 14.81 23.45
CA GLU A 58 -14.81 16.02 23.67
C GLU A 58 -14.66 16.84 22.40
N ALA A 59 -14.31 16.21 21.27
CA ALA A 59 -14.22 16.88 19.99
C ALA A 59 -15.56 17.50 19.57
N ALA A 60 -16.68 16.77 19.72
CA ALA A 60 -18.01 17.27 19.42
C ALA A 60 -18.39 18.50 20.26
N GLN A 61 -18.06 18.52 21.56
CA GLN A 61 -18.26 19.68 22.44
C GLN A 61 -17.48 20.91 22.00
N ALA A 62 -16.30 20.71 21.40
CA ALA A 62 -15.47 21.76 20.82
C ALA A 62 -15.85 22.08 19.35
N ASN A 63 -16.98 21.57 18.83
CA ASN A 63 -17.40 21.65 17.44
C ASN A 63 -16.36 21.12 16.44
N LYS A 64 -15.57 20.16 16.86
CA LYS A 64 -14.59 19.44 16.06
C LYS A 64 -15.04 18.01 15.79
N ARG A 65 -14.29 17.33 14.93
CA ARG A 65 -14.39 15.88 14.68
C ARG A 65 -13.07 15.18 15.02
N VAL A 66 -13.12 13.89 15.29
CA VAL A 66 -11.90 13.11 15.49
C VAL A 66 -11.36 12.65 14.14
N MET A 67 -10.05 12.77 13.97
CA MET A 67 -9.29 12.16 12.88
C MET A 67 -8.27 11.18 13.47
N LEU A 68 -8.48 9.88 13.23
CA LEU A 68 -7.52 8.84 13.57
C LEU A 68 -6.48 8.72 12.46
N LEU A 69 -5.20 8.90 12.81
CA LEU A 69 -4.08 8.74 11.90
C LEU A 69 -3.30 7.48 12.28
N PHE A 70 -3.44 6.44 11.48
CA PHE A 70 -2.66 5.22 11.65
C PHE A 70 -1.31 5.35 10.94
N ASN A 71 -0.25 5.14 11.69
CA ASN A 71 1.12 5.28 11.26
C ASN A 71 1.97 4.07 11.66
N GLN A 72 3.23 4.07 11.24
CA GLN A 72 4.26 3.15 11.71
C GLN A 72 5.62 3.84 11.69
N ASP A 73 6.59 3.25 12.40
CA ASP A 73 7.96 3.75 12.40
C ASP A 73 8.60 3.64 11.02
N ASN A 74 9.52 4.56 10.72
CA ASN A 74 10.27 4.58 9.47
C ASN A 74 9.41 4.61 8.18
N CYS A 75 8.24 5.24 8.25
CA CYS A 75 7.26 5.31 7.19
C CYS A 75 7.49 6.55 6.29
N PRO A 76 8.05 6.42 5.08
CA PRO A 76 8.33 7.56 4.22
C PRO A 76 7.06 8.28 3.73
N TYR A 77 5.94 7.56 3.60
CA TYR A 77 4.65 8.15 3.24
C TYR A 77 4.04 8.96 4.38
N CYS A 78 4.27 8.53 5.65
CA CYS A 78 3.86 9.30 6.83
C CYS A 78 4.70 10.58 6.95
N SER A 79 6.00 10.47 6.68
CA SER A 79 6.88 11.64 6.61
C SER A 79 6.44 12.61 5.51
N ALA A 80 6.08 12.10 4.32
CA ALA A 80 5.55 12.93 3.24
C ALA A 80 4.24 13.63 3.62
N LEU A 81 3.37 13.00 4.42
CA LEU A 81 2.17 13.65 4.96
C LEU A 81 2.54 14.88 5.81
N VAL A 82 3.50 14.73 6.73
CA VAL A 82 3.92 15.83 7.59
C VAL A 82 4.63 16.92 6.78
N GLU A 83 5.62 16.56 5.96
CA GLU A 83 6.49 17.52 5.29
C GLU A 83 5.83 18.24 4.12
N ARG A 84 4.89 17.62 3.43
CA ARG A 84 4.27 18.18 2.22
C ARG A 84 2.87 18.71 2.46
N ASN A 85 2.07 18.01 3.28
CA ASN A 85 0.69 18.43 3.52
C ASN A 85 0.61 19.38 4.71
N LEU A 86 1.21 19.03 5.87
CA LEU A 86 1.14 19.86 7.06
C LEU A 86 2.05 21.10 7.00
N SER A 87 2.95 21.18 6.02
CA SER A 87 3.68 22.42 5.71
C SER A 87 2.81 23.48 5.02
N GLN A 88 1.62 23.11 4.53
CA GLN A 88 0.68 24.06 3.90
C GLN A 88 -0.27 24.62 4.95
N ARG A 89 -0.28 25.96 5.09
CA ARG A 89 -1.05 26.66 6.13
C ARG A 89 -2.54 26.33 6.11
N ASP A 90 -3.14 26.25 4.94
CA ASP A 90 -4.57 25.97 4.77
C ASP A 90 -4.94 24.55 5.20
N ILE A 91 -4.04 23.57 5.00
CA ILE A 91 -4.21 22.19 5.48
C ILE A 91 -4.00 22.15 7.00
N GLU A 92 -2.88 22.69 7.49
CA GLU A 92 -2.59 22.71 8.93
C GLU A 92 -3.67 23.43 9.73
N SER A 93 -4.07 24.64 9.32
CA SER A 93 -5.10 25.39 10.05
C SER A 93 -6.44 24.66 10.05
N THR A 94 -6.87 24.11 8.90
CA THR A 94 -8.10 23.32 8.85
C THR A 94 -8.03 22.10 9.79
N MET A 95 -6.90 21.39 9.81
CA MET A 95 -6.74 20.23 10.71
C MET A 95 -6.82 20.65 12.19
N ARG A 96 -6.11 21.69 12.58
CA ARG A 96 -6.10 22.17 13.97
C ARG A 96 -7.44 22.71 14.44
N GLU A 97 -8.14 23.41 13.57
CA GLU A 97 -9.40 24.09 13.89
C GLU A 97 -10.60 23.15 13.88
N GLN A 98 -10.60 22.17 12.97
CA GLN A 98 -11.77 21.33 12.71
C GLN A 98 -11.63 19.90 13.24
N PHE A 99 -10.42 19.49 13.63
CA PHE A 99 -10.18 18.10 14.04
C PHE A 99 -9.34 18.00 15.31
N ASP A 100 -9.67 17.02 16.13
CA ASP A 100 -8.76 16.43 17.11
C ASP A 100 -8.06 15.26 16.44
N VAL A 101 -6.77 15.45 16.12
CA VAL A 101 -5.96 14.46 15.40
C VAL A 101 -5.28 13.55 16.40
N ILE A 102 -5.57 12.25 16.34
CA ILE A 102 -5.02 11.21 17.22
C ILE A 102 -4.17 10.26 16.40
N ALA A 103 -2.86 10.24 16.67
CA ALA A 103 -1.93 9.33 16.01
C ALA A 103 -1.84 7.99 16.76
N MET A 104 -1.96 6.90 16.00
CA MET A 104 -1.85 5.52 16.49
C MET A 104 -0.83 4.74 15.68
N ASN A 105 0.12 4.08 16.37
CA ASN A 105 1.09 3.21 15.71
C ASN A 105 0.47 1.82 15.50
N ILE A 106 0.42 1.35 14.24
CA ILE A 106 -0.13 0.02 13.92
C ILE A 106 0.63 -1.16 14.56
N TRP A 107 1.79 -0.89 15.16
CA TRP A 107 2.59 -1.85 15.93
C TRP A 107 2.60 -1.55 17.43
N GLY A 108 1.91 -0.49 17.85
CA GLY A 108 1.90 -0.01 19.23
C GLY A 108 1.16 -0.92 20.19
N ASP A 109 1.56 -0.83 21.47
CA ASP A 109 0.99 -1.63 22.56
C ASP A 109 0.19 -0.77 23.55
N ARG A 110 0.00 0.54 23.31
CA ARG A 110 -0.86 1.36 24.17
C ARG A 110 -2.28 0.77 24.15
N GLU A 111 -2.93 0.79 25.32
CA GLU A 111 -4.31 0.37 25.42
C GLU A 111 -5.24 1.32 24.66
N VAL A 112 -6.22 0.77 23.98
CA VAL A 112 -7.26 1.50 23.23
C VAL A 112 -8.62 0.94 23.62
N VAL A 113 -9.50 1.79 24.13
CA VAL A 113 -10.92 1.46 24.24
C VAL A 113 -11.60 1.91 22.94
N GLY A 114 -11.94 0.94 22.10
CA GLY A 114 -12.48 1.20 20.76
C GLY A 114 -13.88 1.83 20.78
N LEU A 115 -14.34 2.27 19.61
CA LEU A 115 -15.70 2.83 19.43
C LEU A 115 -16.80 1.81 19.75
N ASP A 116 -16.50 0.52 19.66
CA ASP A 116 -17.37 -0.57 20.07
C ASP A 116 -17.37 -0.82 21.60
N GLY A 117 -16.55 -0.09 22.36
CA GLY A 117 -16.38 -0.18 23.80
C GLY A 117 -15.52 -1.34 24.28
N LYS A 118 -14.86 -2.07 23.39
CA LYS A 118 -13.92 -3.15 23.74
C LYS A 118 -12.51 -2.62 23.93
N SER A 119 -11.73 -3.33 24.76
CA SER A 119 -10.30 -3.05 24.94
C SER A 119 -9.47 -3.75 23.86
N TYR A 120 -8.51 -3.01 23.36
CA TYR A 120 -7.54 -3.41 22.35
C TYR A 120 -6.14 -2.88 22.74
N THR A 121 -5.12 -3.35 22.04
CA THR A 121 -3.88 -2.58 21.85
C THR A 121 -4.00 -1.81 20.53
N GLU A 122 -3.17 -0.77 20.32
CA GLU A 122 -3.13 -0.04 19.04
C GLU A 122 -3.03 -0.99 17.85
N LYS A 123 -2.12 -1.99 17.92
CA LYS A 123 -1.94 -2.99 16.86
C LYS A 123 -3.17 -3.88 16.64
N SER A 124 -3.85 -4.30 17.69
CA SER A 124 -5.04 -5.13 17.54
C SER A 124 -6.26 -4.31 17.08
N TYR A 125 -6.34 -3.04 17.46
CA TYR A 125 -7.37 -2.12 16.97
C TYR A 125 -7.17 -1.80 15.48
N ALA A 126 -5.93 -1.51 15.05
CA ALA A 126 -5.60 -1.34 13.64
C ALA A 126 -5.97 -2.60 12.81
N ALA A 127 -5.70 -3.79 13.36
CA ALA A 127 -6.08 -5.06 12.71
C ALA A 127 -7.60 -5.24 12.63
N ALA A 128 -8.34 -4.94 13.70
CA ALA A 128 -9.82 -4.99 13.73
C ALA A 128 -10.44 -4.04 12.70
N LEU A 129 -9.84 -2.85 12.53
CA LEU A 129 -10.23 -1.88 11.51
C LEU A 129 -9.65 -2.19 10.13
N LYS A 130 -8.94 -3.32 9.95
CA LYS A 130 -8.32 -3.73 8.67
C LYS A 130 -7.42 -2.65 8.07
N VAL A 131 -6.59 -2.02 8.88
CA VAL A 131 -5.58 -1.06 8.39
C VAL A 131 -4.47 -1.83 7.70
N GLN A 132 -4.33 -1.65 6.39
CA GLN A 132 -3.36 -2.34 5.55
C GLN A 132 -2.23 -1.42 5.08
N PHE A 133 -2.39 -0.11 5.22
CA PHE A 133 -1.46 0.92 4.72
C PHE A 133 -1.19 1.96 5.79
N THR A 134 -0.02 2.59 5.70
CA THR A 134 0.31 3.79 6.48
C THR A 134 0.85 4.90 5.56
N PRO A 135 0.40 6.15 5.76
CA PRO A 135 -0.65 6.55 6.69
C PRO A 135 -2.02 6.03 6.27
N SER A 136 -2.91 5.74 7.21
CA SER A 136 -4.35 5.62 6.96
C SER A 136 -5.06 6.63 7.83
N LEU A 137 -6.03 7.34 7.24
CA LEU A 137 -6.82 8.36 7.92
C LEU A 137 -8.25 7.90 8.02
N MET A 138 -8.83 7.97 9.22
CA MET A 138 -10.25 7.72 9.43
C MET A 138 -10.86 8.92 10.12
N PHE A 139 -11.87 9.49 9.50
CA PHE A 139 -12.60 10.65 9.99
C PHE A 139 -13.92 10.18 10.61
N LEU A 140 -14.14 10.60 11.83
CA LEU A 140 -15.34 10.21 12.59
C LEU A 140 -16.31 11.38 12.65
N ASP A 141 -17.61 11.08 12.60
CA ASP A 141 -18.65 12.05 12.91
C ASP A 141 -18.79 12.22 14.45
N GLU A 142 -19.75 13.06 14.84
CA GLU A 142 -20.03 13.38 16.25
C GLU A 142 -20.60 12.19 17.03
N ARG A 143 -20.94 11.10 16.36
CA ARG A 143 -21.44 9.84 16.97
C ARG A 143 -20.35 8.75 17.02
N GLY A 144 -19.18 9.01 16.38
CA GLY A 144 -18.09 8.06 16.24
C GLY A 144 -18.21 7.14 15.02
N GLU A 145 -19.11 7.44 14.09
CA GLU A 145 -19.19 6.68 12.84
C GLU A 145 -18.11 7.14 11.85
N ILE A 146 -17.49 6.20 11.15
CA ILE A 146 -16.47 6.52 10.14
C ILE A 146 -17.16 7.05 8.89
N VAL A 147 -17.05 8.36 8.65
CA VAL A 147 -17.64 9.04 7.49
C VAL A 147 -16.71 9.06 6.28
N LEU A 148 -15.40 8.98 6.51
CA LEU A 148 -14.41 8.90 5.44
C LEU A 148 -13.20 8.10 5.90
N ARG A 149 -12.71 7.24 5.02
CA ARG A 149 -11.46 6.49 5.19
C ARG A 149 -10.57 6.71 3.97
N LEU A 150 -9.32 7.05 4.23
CA LEU A 150 -8.28 7.24 3.21
C LEU A 150 -7.12 6.28 3.51
N ASN A 151 -6.69 5.52 2.52
CA ASN A 151 -5.63 4.52 2.67
C ASN A 151 -4.40 4.95 1.86
N GLY A 152 -3.30 5.24 2.55
CA GLY A 152 -2.04 5.70 1.96
C GLY A 152 -1.93 7.22 1.90
N TYR A 153 -0.81 7.68 1.33
CA TYR A 153 -0.51 9.10 1.17
C TYR A 153 -1.33 9.72 0.03
N LEU A 154 -1.95 10.82 0.29
CA LEU A 154 -2.62 11.66 -0.70
C LEU A 154 -1.87 12.98 -0.91
N PRO A 155 -1.76 13.47 -2.17
CA PRO A 155 -1.21 14.80 -2.44
C PRO A 155 -2.02 15.91 -1.74
N PRO A 156 -1.40 17.08 -1.47
CA PRO A 156 -2.03 18.16 -0.71
C PRO A 156 -3.43 18.56 -1.18
N ALA A 157 -3.64 18.73 -2.48
CA ALA A 157 -4.95 19.12 -3.02
C ALA A 157 -6.07 18.11 -2.68
N ARG A 158 -5.78 16.80 -2.75
CA ARG A 158 -6.71 15.73 -2.38
C ARG A 158 -6.94 15.67 -0.87
N MET A 159 -5.88 15.83 -0.09
CA MET A 159 -5.99 15.93 1.36
C MET A 159 -6.87 17.12 1.77
N LYS A 160 -6.64 18.31 1.18
CA LYS A 160 -7.47 19.49 1.44
C LYS A 160 -8.93 19.24 1.07
N ALA A 161 -9.21 18.58 -0.06
CA ALA A 161 -10.58 18.22 -0.43
C ALA A 161 -11.24 17.30 0.61
N ALA A 162 -10.51 16.32 1.15
CA ALA A 162 -11.01 15.45 2.21
C ALA A 162 -11.33 16.23 3.49
N LEU A 163 -10.42 17.07 3.93
CA LEU A 163 -10.61 17.93 5.11
C LEU A 163 -11.85 18.83 4.95
N ASP A 164 -12.00 19.51 3.79
CA ASP A 164 -13.12 20.41 3.54
C ASP A 164 -14.45 19.67 3.45
N TRP A 165 -14.45 18.46 2.92
CA TRP A 165 -15.67 17.65 2.83
C TRP A 165 -16.13 17.20 4.22
N VAL A 166 -15.22 16.72 5.06
CA VAL A 166 -15.54 16.25 6.41
C VAL A 166 -15.84 17.41 7.36
N ALA A 167 -15.03 18.47 7.33
CA ALA A 167 -15.26 19.68 8.14
C ALA A 167 -16.60 20.36 7.78
N GLY A 168 -16.93 20.35 6.47
CA GLY A 168 -18.21 20.88 5.97
C GLY A 168 -19.41 19.95 6.20
N ARG A 169 -19.26 18.81 6.88
CA ARG A 169 -20.33 17.84 7.18
C ARG A 169 -21.14 17.44 5.93
N LYS A 170 -20.41 17.18 4.82
CA LYS A 170 -21.02 16.99 3.48
C LYS A 170 -21.46 15.55 3.21
N GLU A 171 -21.24 14.62 4.12
CA GLU A 171 -21.55 13.18 3.96
C GLU A 171 -23.01 12.89 3.63
N ASN A 172 -23.92 13.76 4.07
CA ASN A 172 -25.37 13.63 3.81
C ASN A 172 -25.85 14.42 2.57
N THR A 173 -24.98 15.20 1.93
CA THR A 173 -25.38 16.11 0.83
C THR A 173 -24.74 15.76 -0.50
N VAL A 174 -23.47 15.33 -0.51
CA VAL A 174 -22.73 14.99 -1.70
C VAL A 174 -21.73 13.86 -1.41
N ALA A 175 -21.71 12.83 -2.24
CA ALA A 175 -20.72 11.76 -2.10
C ALA A 175 -19.30 12.33 -2.24
N PHE A 176 -18.37 11.85 -1.42
CA PHE A 176 -16.99 12.36 -1.39
C PHE A 176 -16.33 12.32 -2.78
N ARG A 177 -16.50 11.23 -3.52
CA ARG A 177 -16.00 11.07 -4.88
C ARG A 177 -16.50 12.19 -5.83
N ASP A 178 -17.78 12.51 -5.76
CA ASP A 178 -18.39 13.53 -6.63
C ASP A 178 -17.88 14.92 -6.25
N PHE A 179 -17.69 15.18 -4.96
CA PHE A 179 -17.10 16.43 -4.45
C PHE A 179 -15.65 16.62 -4.90
N VAL A 180 -14.85 15.55 -4.89
CA VAL A 180 -13.47 15.59 -5.40
C VAL A 180 -13.45 15.82 -6.90
N ALA A 181 -14.29 15.13 -7.66
CA ALA A 181 -14.37 15.27 -9.11
C ALA A 181 -14.70 16.70 -9.55
N GLU A 182 -15.61 17.37 -8.86
CA GLU A 182 -15.92 18.78 -9.15
C GLU A 182 -14.70 19.70 -8.93
N ARG A 183 -13.92 19.45 -7.89
CA ARG A 183 -12.69 20.22 -7.60
C ARG A 183 -11.57 19.94 -8.59
N GLU A 184 -11.39 18.68 -9.00
CA GLU A 184 -10.38 18.29 -9.99
C GLU A 184 -10.70 18.87 -11.38
N LYS A 185 -11.98 19.01 -11.77
CA LYS A 185 -12.38 19.71 -13.00
C LYS A 185 -11.99 21.19 -13.01
N ALA A 186 -12.03 21.82 -11.84
CA ALA A 186 -11.70 23.24 -11.67
C ALA A 186 -10.18 23.49 -11.60
N ALA A 187 -9.36 22.46 -11.41
CA ALA A 187 -7.92 22.58 -11.31
C ALA A 187 -7.28 22.59 -12.71
N PRO A 188 -6.44 23.58 -13.05
CA PRO A 188 -5.73 23.60 -14.33
C PRO A 188 -4.65 22.52 -14.36
N GLY A 189 -4.94 21.39 -14.99
CA GLY A 189 -4.00 20.31 -15.23
C GLY A 189 -3.87 20.04 -16.73
N LYS A 190 -2.64 20.01 -17.25
CA LYS A 190 -2.37 19.56 -18.63
C LYS A 190 -2.31 18.03 -18.62
N SER A 191 -3.37 17.38 -19.04
CA SER A 191 -3.37 15.95 -19.34
C SER A 191 -3.68 15.72 -20.83
N SER A 192 -3.32 14.54 -21.34
CA SER A 192 -3.51 14.17 -22.75
C SER A 192 -4.97 13.96 -23.15
N GLY A 193 -5.93 14.08 -22.24
CA GLY A 193 -7.36 13.86 -22.52
C GLY A 193 -7.76 12.41 -22.70
N GLU A 194 -6.82 11.46 -22.67
CA GLU A 194 -7.04 10.03 -22.88
C GLU A 194 -6.44 9.18 -21.77
N MET A 195 -7.03 8.02 -21.53
CA MET A 195 -6.44 7.02 -20.63
C MET A 195 -5.25 6.35 -21.31
N ILE A 196 -4.11 6.21 -20.60
CA ILE A 196 -2.86 5.66 -21.16
C ILE A 196 -3.05 4.21 -21.59
N PRO A 197 -2.85 3.87 -22.87
CA PRO A 197 -2.97 2.50 -23.33
C PRO A 197 -1.84 1.63 -22.78
N GLN A 198 -2.18 0.39 -22.40
CA GLN A 198 -1.21 -0.62 -21.97
C GLN A 198 -1.55 -1.97 -22.62
N PRO A 199 -0.55 -2.71 -23.12
CA PRO A 199 -0.80 -3.97 -23.84
C PRO A 199 -1.27 -5.11 -22.93
N PHE A 200 -1.09 -4.99 -21.62
CA PHE A 200 -1.47 -6.02 -20.64
C PHE A 200 -2.94 -5.96 -20.23
N PHE A 201 -3.67 -4.90 -20.56
CA PHE A 201 -5.09 -4.84 -20.28
C PHE A 201 -5.90 -5.74 -21.23
N LEU A 202 -6.79 -6.55 -20.64
CA LEU A 202 -7.73 -7.36 -21.41
C LEU A 202 -8.70 -6.45 -22.17
N LYS A 203 -8.92 -6.78 -23.44
CA LYS A 203 -9.89 -6.08 -24.28
C LYS A 203 -11.29 -6.64 -24.01
N ASN A 204 -12.30 -5.77 -23.98
CA ASN A 204 -13.73 -6.15 -23.88
C ASN A 204 -14.08 -7.02 -22.67
N ALA A 205 -13.51 -6.73 -21.51
CA ALA A 205 -13.73 -7.47 -20.27
C ALA A 205 -15.02 -7.03 -19.56
N SER A 206 -16.19 -7.40 -20.10
CA SER A 206 -17.50 -7.08 -19.52
C SER A 206 -18.00 -8.12 -18.49
N ASP A 207 -17.45 -9.33 -18.47
CA ASP A 207 -17.75 -10.38 -17.47
C ASP A 207 -16.51 -10.69 -16.64
N LEU A 208 -16.49 -10.22 -15.39
CA LEU A 208 -15.37 -10.35 -14.47
C LEU A 208 -15.46 -11.58 -13.55
N ARG A 209 -16.49 -12.41 -13.70
CA ARG A 209 -16.64 -13.62 -12.89
C ARG A 209 -15.45 -14.55 -13.09
N ARG A 210 -14.94 -15.05 -11.98
CA ARG A 210 -13.82 -16.01 -12.00
C ARG A 210 -14.37 -17.40 -12.27
N LYS A 211 -13.98 -18.00 -13.39
CA LYS A 211 -14.51 -19.30 -13.84
C LYS A 211 -13.41 -20.35 -13.80
N GLY A 212 -13.64 -21.36 -12.97
CA GLY A 212 -12.82 -22.56 -12.91
C GLY A 212 -11.59 -22.49 -11.97
N PRO A 213 -11.03 -23.65 -11.66
CA PRO A 213 -9.98 -23.79 -10.63
C PRO A 213 -8.61 -23.20 -11.02
N ARG A 214 -8.42 -22.91 -12.31
CA ARG A 214 -7.18 -22.32 -12.86
C ARG A 214 -7.32 -20.83 -13.19
N ALA A 215 -8.38 -20.17 -12.74
CA ALA A 215 -8.54 -18.74 -12.96
C ALA A 215 -7.35 -17.99 -12.35
N LYS A 216 -6.81 -17.01 -13.09
CA LYS A 216 -5.84 -16.07 -12.52
C LYS A 216 -6.54 -15.15 -11.53
N PRO A 217 -5.82 -14.58 -10.56
CA PRO A 217 -6.33 -13.44 -9.82
C PRO A 217 -6.64 -12.28 -10.77
N LEU A 218 -7.54 -11.38 -10.36
CA LEU A 218 -7.99 -10.26 -11.18
C LEU A 218 -7.49 -8.94 -10.57
N ALA A 219 -6.97 -8.08 -11.42
CA ALA A 219 -6.65 -6.70 -11.08
C ALA A 219 -7.57 -5.76 -11.86
N VAL A 220 -8.36 -4.96 -11.16
CA VAL A 220 -9.24 -3.96 -11.75
C VAL A 220 -8.71 -2.57 -11.47
N TYR A 221 -8.43 -1.84 -12.54
CA TYR A 221 -7.95 -0.47 -12.51
C TYR A 221 -9.12 0.46 -12.82
N PHE A 222 -9.40 1.34 -11.88
CA PHE A 222 -10.35 2.43 -12.05
C PHE A 222 -9.56 3.71 -12.30
N GLU A 223 -9.60 4.16 -13.52
CA GLU A 223 -8.89 5.35 -13.98
C GLU A 223 -9.89 6.37 -14.53
N GLN A 224 -9.40 7.50 -14.96
CA GLN A 224 -10.20 8.51 -15.65
C GLN A 224 -9.33 9.23 -16.68
N LYS A 225 -9.98 9.96 -17.57
CA LYS A 225 -9.31 10.92 -18.46
C LYS A 225 -8.72 12.05 -17.61
N ASP A 226 -7.72 12.72 -18.14
CA ASP A 226 -7.08 13.86 -17.47
C ASP A 226 -6.61 13.56 -16.04
N CYS A 227 -5.89 12.43 -15.88
CA CYS A 227 -5.45 11.91 -14.60
C CYS A 227 -3.91 11.91 -14.47
N PRO A 228 -3.31 12.98 -13.92
CA PRO A 228 -1.86 13.04 -13.74
C PRO A 228 -1.29 11.89 -12.89
N ASP A 229 -2.02 11.47 -11.84
CA ASP A 229 -1.59 10.36 -11.00
C ASP A 229 -1.65 9.00 -11.73
N CYS A 230 -2.59 8.84 -12.69
CA CYS A 230 -2.60 7.68 -13.58
C CYS A 230 -1.35 7.70 -14.49
N GLU A 231 -0.92 8.87 -14.97
CA GLU A 231 0.32 8.99 -15.73
C GLU A 231 1.54 8.59 -14.90
N VAL A 232 1.61 9.04 -13.66
CA VAL A 232 2.67 8.64 -12.73
C VAL A 232 2.65 7.12 -12.52
N LEU A 233 1.49 6.53 -12.26
CA LEU A 233 1.35 5.08 -12.12
C LEU A 233 1.91 4.33 -13.36
N HIS A 234 1.48 4.71 -14.55
CA HIS A 234 1.90 4.02 -15.77
C HIS A 234 3.36 4.26 -16.14
N ARG A 235 3.84 5.51 -16.06
CA ARG A 235 5.18 5.89 -16.54
C ARG A 235 6.28 5.64 -15.52
N ARG A 236 5.98 5.77 -14.22
CA ARG A 236 6.98 5.75 -13.17
C ARG A 236 6.89 4.57 -12.20
N VAL A 237 5.80 3.80 -12.25
CA VAL A 237 5.62 2.61 -11.39
C VAL A 237 5.51 1.35 -12.23
N ILE A 238 4.52 1.26 -13.12
CA ILE A 238 4.31 0.09 -13.99
C ILE A 238 5.46 -0.10 -15.00
N ALA A 239 6.21 0.96 -15.31
CA ALA A 239 7.40 0.85 -16.16
C ALA A 239 8.49 -0.06 -15.58
N ASP A 240 8.51 -0.26 -14.25
CA ASP A 240 9.50 -1.10 -13.57
C ASP A 240 9.36 -2.58 -13.98
N PRO A 241 10.47 -3.29 -14.28
CA PRO A 241 10.43 -4.68 -14.70
C PRO A 241 9.85 -5.64 -13.64
N ASP A 242 10.10 -5.38 -12.35
CA ASP A 242 9.58 -6.23 -11.26
C ASP A 242 8.07 -6.06 -11.13
N VAL A 243 7.56 -4.83 -11.27
CA VAL A 243 6.12 -4.57 -11.31
C VAL A 243 5.49 -5.25 -12.52
N LYS A 244 6.07 -5.12 -13.73
CA LYS A 244 5.56 -5.81 -14.93
C LYS A 244 5.47 -7.32 -14.75
N ARG A 245 6.49 -7.94 -14.13
CA ARG A 245 6.45 -9.38 -13.84
C ARG A 245 5.35 -9.74 -12.85
N ALA A 246 5.10 -8.91 -11.85
CA ALA A 246 4.02 -9.12 -10.89
C ALA A 246 2.63 -9.01 -11.56
N LEU A 247 2.41 -7.98 -12.39
CA LEU A 247 1.16 -7.78 -13.15
C LEU A 247 0.83 -8.94 -14.09
N ALA A 248 1.85 -9.55 -14.72
CA ALA A 248 1.68 -10.64 -15.68
C ALA A 248 1.02 -11.90 -15.07
N LYS A 249 1.01 -12.00 -13.74
CA LYS A 249 0.34 -13.08 -13.01
C LYS A 249 -1.17 -12.90 -12.91
N PHE A 250 -1.72 -11.76 -13.34
CA PHE A 250 -3.12 -11.37 -13.22
C PHE A 250 -3.83 -11.27 -14.58
N ASP A 251 -5.14 -11.39 -14.55
CA ASP A 251 -6.00 -10.80 -15.54
C ASP A 251 -6.18 -9.33 -15.18
N ASN A 252 -5.67 -8.42 -16.01
CA ASN A 252 -5.70 -6.99 -15.74
C ASN A 252 -6.80 -6.33 -16.56
N VAL A 253 -7.73 -5.64 -15.91
CA VAL A 253 -8.86 -4.96 -16.55
C VAL A 253 -8.87 -3.50 -16.14
N ARG A 254 -9.13 -2.61 -17.08
CA ARG A 254 -9.24 -1.18 -16.80
C ARG A 254 -10.61 -0.64 -17.21
N PHE A 255 -11.16 0.20 -16.35
CA PHE A 255 -12.38 0.95 -16.61
C PHE A 255 -12.19 2.45 -16.38
N ASP A 256 -12.89 3.25 -17.17
CA ASP A 256 -13.16 4.62 -16.78
C ASP A 256 -14.15 4.59 -15.58
N MET A 257 -13.72 5.12 -14.43
CA MET A 257 -14.49 5.09 -13.19
C MET A 257 -15.87 5.77 -13.29
N TRP A 258 -16.09 6.58 -14.33
CA TRP A 258 -17.33 7.30 -14.60
C TRP A 258 -18.20 6.60 -15.66
N SER A 259 -17.73 5.49 -16.22
CA SER A 259 -18.41 4.78 -17.31
C SER A 259 -19.79 4.28 -16.89
N ARG A 260 -20.74 4.38 -17.82
CA ARG A 260 -22.08 3.78 -17.73
C ARG A 260 -22.14 2.38 -18.34
N GLU A 261 -21.01 1.87 -18.83
CA GLU A 261 -20.93 0.51 -19.36
C GLU A 261 -21.43 -0.51 -18.35
N ILE A 262 -22.27 -1.42 -18.80
CA ILE A 262 -22.79 -2.50 -17.96
C ILE A 262 -21.83 -3.67 -17.97
N ILE A 263 -21.38 -4.06 -16.78
CA ILE A 263 -20.48 -5.19 -16.57
C ILE A 263 -21.14 -6.21 -15.63
N THR A 264 -20.57 -7.41 -15.59
CA THR A 264 -20.83 -8.39 -14.55
C THR A 264 -19.64 -8.40 -13.58
N THR A 265 -19.84 -8.06 -12.31
CA THR A 265 -18.79 -8.00 -11.28
C THR A 265 -18.24 -9.39 -10.96
N PRO A 266 -17.12 -9.51 -10.21
CA PRO A 266 -16.63 -10.82 -9.78
C PRO A 266 -17.63 -11.64 -8.98
N GLU A 267 -18.51 -10.99 -8.21
CA GLU A 267 -19.60 -11.62 -7.45
C GLU A 267 -20.82 -11.99 -8.30
N GLY A 268 -20.84 -11.60 -9.59
CA GLY A 268 -21.93 -11.92 -10.52
C GLY A 268 -23.04 -10.87 -10.59
N LYS A 269 -22.92 -9.73 -9.93
CA LYS A 269 -23.89 -8.63 -10.06
C LYS A 269 -23.71 -7.93 -11.42
N ARG A 270 -24.84 -7.61 -12.07
CA ARG A 270 -24.84 -6.85 -13.31
C ARG A 270 -25.16 -5.38 -13.02
N MET A 271 -24.22 -4.49 -13.28
CA MET A 271 -24.38 -3.08 -12.96
C MET A 271 -23.45 -2.19 -13.79
N ALA A 272 -23.69 -0.88 -13.77
CA ALA A 272 -22.79 0.07 -14.42
C ALA A 272 -21.47 0.18 -13.66
N VAL A 273 -20.35 0.39 -14.37
CA VAL A 273 -19.02 0.56 -13.77
C VAL A 273 -19.04 1.64 -12.70
N ARG A 274 -19.59 2.84 -12.98
CA ARG A 274 -19.65 3.94 -12.01
C ARG A 274 -20.41 3.61 -10.73
N ASP A 275 -21.40 2.72 -10.81
CA ASP A 275 -22.19 2.32 -9.64
C ASP A 275 -21.42 1.26 -8.83
N TRP A 276 -20.69 0.37 -9.52
CA TRP A 276 -19.77 -0.55 -8.86
C TRP A 276 -18.62 0.17 -8.15
N VAL A 277 -18.02 1.17 -8.79
CA VAL A 277 -16.99 2.05 -8.17
C VAL A 277 -17.51 2.68 -6.87
N ARG A 278 -18.80 3.14 -6.88
CA ARG A 278 -19.45 3.68 -5.68
C ARG A 278 -19.67 2.60 -4.61
N GLU A 279 -20.16 1.43 -5.00
CA GLU A 279 -20.36 0.29 -4.08
C GLU A 279 -19.04 -0.17 -3.45
N LEU A 280 -17.96 -0.19 -4.23
CA LEU A 280 -16.63 -0.47 -3.73
C LEU A 280 -16.06 0.65 -2.82
N GLY A 281 -16.58 1.86 -2.89
CA GLY A 281 -16.05 3.02 -2.17
C GLY A 281 -14.72 3.52 -2.74
N VAL A 282 -14.47 3.35 -4.04
CA VAL A 282 -13.30 3.92 -4.72
C VAL A 282 -13.57 5.40 -4.98
N ASN A 283 -12.72 6.27 -4.40
CA ASN A 283 -12.92 7.71 -4.38
C ASN A 283 -11.99 8.47 -5.32
N TYR A 284 -10.84 7.88 -5.67
CA TYR A 284 -9.79 8.52 -6.48
C TYR A 284 -9.35 7.64 -7.65
N ALA A 285 -8.92 8.29 -8.72
CA ALA A 285 -8.17 7.66 -9.81
C ALA A 285 -6.66 7.97 -9.65
N PRO A 286 -5.77 6.99 -9.88
CA PRO A 286 -6.09 5.60 -10.10
C PRO A 286 -6.52 4.88 -8.81
N GLY A 287 -7.57 4.08 -8.89
CA GLY A 287 -7.93 3.11 -7.88
C GLY A 287 -7.65 1.70 -8.42
N ILE A 288 -7.01 0.84 -7.64
CA ILE A 288 -6.74 -0.54 -8.05
C ILE A 288 -7.28 -1.49 -7.00
N VAL A 289 -8.09 -2.45 -7.44
CA VAL A 289 -8.69 -3.48 -6.59
C VAL A 289 -8.21 -4.85 -7.06
N LEU A 290 -7.62 -5.62 -6.14
CA LEU A 290 -7.13 -6.96 -6.42
C LEU A 290 -8.07 -8.02 -5.83
N PHE A 291 -8.49 -8.92 -6.71
CA PHE A 291 -9.34 -10.06 -6.36
C PHE A 291 -8.57 -11.36 -6.48
N ASP A 292 -8.86 -12.30 -5.62
CA ASP A 292 -8.32 -13.65 -5.69
C ASP A 292 -8.92 -14.47 -6.85
N PRO A 293 -8.41 -15.68 -7.12
CA PRO A 293 -8.96 -16.55 -8.16
C PRO A 293 -10.42 -16.98 -7.95
N ALA A 294 -10.98 -16.77 -6.74
CA ALA A 294 -12.39 -17.02 -6.47
C ALA A 294 -13.28 -15.78 -6.65
N GLY A 295 -12.68 -14.62 -6.99
CA GLY A 295 -13.39 -13.36 -7.17
C GLY A 295 -13.61 -12.58 -5.87
N LYS A 296 -13.01 -13.02 -4.75
CA LYS A 296 -13.07 -12.30 -3.50
C LYS A 296 -12.03 -11.18 -3.49
N GLU A 297 -12.44 -9.97 -3.12
CA GLU A 297 -11.50 -8.87 -2.90
C GLU A 297 -10.51 -9.21 -1.78
N VAL A 298 -9.23 -8.95 -2.05
CA VAL A 298 -8.14 -9.16 -1.10
C VAL A 298 -7.61 -7.84 -0.58
N ILE A 299 -7.30 -6.90 -1.48
CA ILE A 299 -6.69 -5.61 -1.12
C ILE A 299 -6.97 -4.58 -2.22
N ARG A 300 -7.11 -3.33 -1.82
CA ARG A 300 -7.28 -2.20 -2.74
C ARG A 300 -6.48 -1.00 -2.30
N TRP A 301 -6.15 -0.13 -3.23
CA TRP A 301 -5.58 1.18 -2.93
C TRP A 301 -6.01 2.26 -3.91
N GLU A 302 -5.96 3.50 -3.46
CA GLU A 302 -6.36 4.71 -4.19
C GLU A 302 -5.32 5.82 -4.03
N ALA A 303 -4.13 5.47 -3.57
CA ALA A 303 -3.07 6.42 -3.26
C ALA A 303 -1.90 6.28 -4.23
N SER A 304 -1.01 7.26 -4.24
CA SER A 304 0.24 7.20 -4.99
C SER A 304 1.21 6.23 -4.32
N PHE A 305 1.31 5.01 -4.83
CA PHE A 305 2.34 4.07 -4.40
C PHE A 305 3.53 4.07 -5.34
N ARG A 306 4.68 3.68 -4.77
CA ARG A 306 5.93 3.50 -5.46
C ARG A 306 6.10 2.04 -5.89
N VAL A 307 7.18 1.77 -6.62
CA VAL A 307 7.50 0.47 -7.20
C VAL A 307 7.38 -0.67 -6.19
N PHE A 308 8.04 -0.58 -5.04
CA PHE A 308 8.11 -1.66 -4.07
C PHE A 308 6.74 -2.07 -3.52
N HIS A 309 5.93 -1.10 -3.11
CA HIS A 309 4.60 -1.37 -2.56
C HIS A 309 3.66 -1.92 -3.62
N THR A 310 3.71 -1.38 -4.84
CA THR A 310 2.90 -1.89 -5.96
C THR A 310 3.27 -3.34 -6.28
N MET A 311 4.55 -3.63 -6.49
CA MET A 311 5.03 -5.00 -6.69
C MET A 311 4.58 -5.93 -5.56
N GLY A 312 4.78 -5.50 -4.31
CA GLY A 312 4.42 -6.26 -3.11
C GLY A 312 2.94 -6.59 -3.02
N MET A 313 2.03 -5.68 -3.41
CA MET A 313 0.59 -5.93 -3.41
C MET A 313 0.18 -7.00 -4.41
N PHE A 314 0.72 -6.94 -5.62
CA PHE A 314 0.49 -7.97 -6.64
C PHE A 314 1.07 -9.32 -6.21
N ASP A 315 2.26 -9.32 -5.60
CA ASP A 315 2.85 -10.56 -5.12
C ASP A 315 2.09 -11.15 -3.92
N TYR A 316 1.62 -10.31 -2.99
CA TYR A 316 0.77 -10.71 -1.86
C TYR A 316 -0.46 -11.50 -2.28
N VAL A 317 -1.12 -11.06 -3.35
CA VAL A 317 -2.33 -11.72 -3.88
C VAL A 317 -1.96 -12.93 -4.73
N SER A 318 -0.99 -12.81 -5.65
CA SER A 318 -0.64 -13.89 -6.57
C SER A 318 0.01 -15.09 -5.89
N SER A 319 0.80 -14.87 -4.83
CA SER A 319 1.38 -15.92 -3.99
C SER A 319 0.39 -16.50 -2.98
N ARG A 320 -0.78 -15.87 -2.81
CA ARG A 320 -1.78 -16.18 -1.79
C ARG A 320 -1.27 -15.98 -0.35
N ALA A 321 -0.26 -15.13 -0.18
CA ALA A 321 0.33 -14.84 1.14
C ALA A 321 -0.70 -14.30 2.13
N TYR A 322 -1.70 -13.56 1.66
CA TYR A 322 -2.82 -13.03 2.46
C TYR A 322 -3.60 -14.10 3.27
N ARG A 323 -3.48 -15.38 2.90
CA ARG A 323 -4.12 -16.48 3.63
C ARG A 323 -3.38 -16.86 4.90
N LYS A 324 -2.05 -16.63 4.93
CA LYS A 324 -1.16 -16.97 6.05
C LYS A 324 -0.84 -15.74 6.89
N GLU A 325 -0.63 -14.61 6.23
CA GLU A 325 -0.33 -13.33 6.85
C GLU A 325 -1.38 -12.30 6.40
N PRO A 326 -2.40 -12.03 7.22
CA PRO A 326 -3.47 -11.09 6.86
C PRO A 326 -3.03 -9.62 6.92
N SER A 327 -1.89 -9.31 7.53
CA SER A 327 -1.32 -7.96 7.56
C SER A 327 -0.40 -7.75 6.37
N PHE A 328 -0.79 -6.88 5.46
CA PHE A 328 0.04 -6.53 4.31
C PHE A 328 1.39 -5.91 4.72
N GLN A 329 1.41 -5.12 5.80
CA GLN A 329 2.66 -4.50 6.29
C GLN A 329 3.66 -5.54 6.83
N ARG A 330 3.20 -6.59 7.52
CA ARG A 330 4.07 -7.70 7.95
C ARG A 330 4.58 -8.49 6.75
N TYR A 331 3.71 -8.72 5.79
CA TYR A 331 4.11 -9.35 4.54
C TYR A 331 5.22 -8.54 3.83
N LEU A 332 5.07 -7.21 3.73
CA LEU A 332 6.10 -6.35 3.13
C LEU A 332 7.42 -6.39 3.90
N ALA A 333 7.37 -6.42 5.23
CA ALA A 333 8.58 -6.57 6.05
C ALA A 333 9.30 -7.88 5.75
N SER A 334 8.56 -9.01 5.74
CA SER A 334 9.13 -10.33 5.39
C SER A 334 9.65 -10.39 3.96
N LEU A 335 8.95 -9.77 3.01
CA LEU A 335 9.40 -9.68 1.62
C LEU A 335 10.69 -8.87 1.50
N THR A 336 10.80 -7.78 2.25
CA THR A 336 12.01 -6.96 2.31
C THR A 336 13.21 -7.78 2.77
N GLU A 337 13.09 -8.50 3.88
CA GLU A 337 14.18 -9.31 4.40
C GLU A 337 14.55 -10.44 3.43
N HIS A 338 13.58 -11.13 2.87
CA HIS A 338 13.83 -12.17 1.87
C HIS A 338 14.60 -11.67 0.64
N ILE A 339 14.27 -10.48 0.13
CA ILE A 339 15.00 -9.88 -0.99
C ILE A 339 16.44 -9.52 -0.58
N ARG A 340 16.62 -8.99 0.63
CA ARG A 340 17.93 -8.60 1.16
C ARG A 340 18.83 -9.81 1.42
N GLU A 341 18.29 -10.90 1.95
CA GLU A 341 19.01 -12.17 2.14
C GLU A 341 19.54 -12.74 0.82
N GLN A 342 18.90 -12.44 -0.30
CA GLN A 342 19.37 -12.77 -1.64
C GLN A 342 20.48 -11.83 -2.15
N GLY A 343 21.00 -10.93 -1.30
CA GLY A 343 22.03 -9.96 -1.68
C GLY A 343 21.51 -8.78 -2.52
N ARG A 344 20.20 -8.62 -2.67
CA ARG A 344 19.56 -7.56 -3.45
C ARG A 344 19.17 -6.38 -2.56
N ASP A 345 19.47 -5.18 -3.03
CA ASP A 345 19.05 -3.94 -2.35
C ASP A 345 17.56 -3.69 -2.53
N VAL A 346 16.93 -3.11 -1.52
CA VAL A 346 15.50 -2.73 -1.52
C VAL A 346 15.38 -1.23 -1.24
N ASN A 347 14.65 -0.52 -2.11
CA ASN A 347 14.25 0.85 -1.86
C ASN A 347 12.72 0.94 -1.85
N ILE A 348 12.15 1.19 -0.69
CA ILE A 348 10.70 1.21 -0.48
C ILE A 348 10.02 2.49 -0.98
N TYR A 349 10.80 3.52 -1.37
CA TYR A 349 10.26 4.82 -1.73
C TYR A 349 10.78 5.39 -3.06
N ARG A 350 11.19 4.54 -4.01
CA ARG A 350 11.61 4.96 -5.35
C ARG A 350 10.52 4.80 -6.41
N TYR A 351 10.62 5.58 -7.45
CA TYR A 351 10.01 5.32 -8.76
C TYR A 351 10.93 4.50 -9.66
N ALA A 352 10.40 4.00 -10.78
CA ALA A 352 11.15 3.19 -11.74
C ALA A 352 12.33 3.94 -12.39
N ASP A 353 12.19 5.25 -12.54
CA ASP A 353 13.19 6.18 -13.12
C ASP A 353 14.15 6.76 -12.07
N GLU A 354 14.06 6.35 -10.83
CA GLU A 354 14.95 6.76 -9.73
C GLU A 354 15.96 5.66 -9.40
N PRO A 355 17.18 6.02 -8.92
CA PRO A 355 18.19 5.04 -8.55
C PRO A 355 17.72 4.17 -7.38
N LEU A 356 18.21 2.94 -7.33
CA LEU A 356 17.91 2.03 -6.23
C LEU A 356 18.53 2.52 -4.91
N ALA A 357 19.81 2.90 -4.96
CA ALA A 357 20.49 3.54 -3.83
C ALA A 357 20.14 5.03 -3.77
N MET A 358 19.72 5.50 -2.60
CA MET A 358 19.53 6.94 -2.39
C MET A 358 20.91 7.60 -2.33
N PRO A 359 21.12 8.72 -3.02
CA PRO A 359 22.35 9.50 -2.83
C PRO A 359 22.42 9.95 -1.37
N VAL A 360 23.58 9.76 -0.76
CA VAL A 360 23.87 10.32 0.57
C VAL A 360 23.83 11.84 0.40
N ARG A 361 22.79 12.49 0.90
CA ARG A 361 22.81 13.95 1.01
C ARG A 361 23.69 14.28 2.21
N HIS A 362 24.85 14.82 1.92
CA HIS A 362 25.67 15.53 2.89
C HIS A 362 25.06 16.94 3.01
N ASP A 363 24.10 17.12 3.92
CA ASP A 363 23.62 18.43 4.35
C ASP A 363 24.48 18.89 5.55
#